data_5bc589425f8724883af4a04990945d2b
#
_entry.id   5bc589425f8724883af4a04990945d2b
#
_cell.length_a   1.000
_cell.length_b   1.000
_cell.length_c   1.000
_cell.angle_alpha   90.00
_cell.angle_beta   90.00
_cell.angle_gamma   90.00
#
_symmetry.space_group_name_H-M   'P 1'
#
loop_
_entity.id
_entity.type
_entity.pdbx_description
1 polymer ?
#
loop_
_entity_poly.entity_id
_entity_poly.type
_entity_poly.pdbx_seq_one_letter_code
_entity_poly.pdbx_strand_id
1 'polypeptide(L)'
;ERELVLIKVAANESNRSDVLEIVRLFRVRVVDVNPESLTIEATGAEGKIDALLGLLEHYGVIELVRSGAVAVTRGPKALSEKVIGSEIKGR
;
A
#
# COMPACT_ATOMS: atom_id res chain seq x y z
N GLU A 1 11.26 12.87 -3.62
CA GLU A 1 10.96 12.18 -2.39
C GLU A 1 10.09 10.99 -2.60
N ARG A 2 10.36 9.97 -1.85
CA ARG A 2 9.69 8.71 -2.01
C ARG A 2 9.18 8.23 -0.68
N GLU A 3 8.15 7.44 -0.73
CA GLU A 3 7.64 6.81 0.47
C GLU A 3 7.37 5.35 0.18
N LEU A 4 7.27 4.59 1.25
CA LEU A 4 6.96 3.19 1.19
C LEU A 4 5.58 3.00 1.81
N VAL A 5 4.73 2.23 1.16
CA VAL A 5 3.43 1.94 1.72
C VAL A 5 3.14 0.46 1.65
N LEU A 6 2.38 0.00 2.62
CA LEU A 6 1.80 -1.33 2.60
C LEU A 6 0.28 -1.14 2.64
N ILE A 7 -0.39 -1.73 1.69
CA ILE A 7 -1.81 -1.55 1.53
C ILE A 7 -2.48 -2.91 1.50
N LYS A 8 -3.36 -3.14 2.45
CA LYS A 8 -4.16 -4.35 2.41
C LYS A 8 -5.51 -4.00 1.82
N VAL A 9 -5.82 -4.62 0.71
CA VAL A 9 -7.02 -4.28 -0.06
C VAL A 9 -7.92 -5.49 -0.16
N ALA A 10 -9.22 -5.25 -0.08
CA ALA A 10 -10.19 -6.31 -0.24
C ALA A 10 -10.11 -6.83 -1.67
N ALA A 11 -9.98 -8.13 -1.79
CA ALA A 11 -9.85 -8.74 -3.11
C ALA A 11 -10.28 -10.18 -3.00
N ASN A 12 -11.52 -10.44 -3.36
CA ASN A 12 -12.02 -11.79 -3.33
C ASN A 12 -11.97 -12.38 -4.73
N GLU A 13 -12.58 -13.52 -4.90
CA GLU A 13 -12.51 -14.22 -6.15
C GLU A 13 -13.06 -13.38 -7.31
N SER A 14 -14.07 -12.59 -7.04
CA SER A 14 -14.75 -11.89 -8.13
C SER A 14 -13.99 -10.63 -8.58
N ASN A 15 -13.20 -10.02 -7.72
CA ASN A 15 -12.53 -8.78 -8.11
C ASN A 15 -11.02 -8.85 -8.03
N ARG A 16 -10.48 -10.01 -7.73
CA ARG A 16 -9.04 -10.14 -7.54
C ARG A 16 -8.27 -9.78 -8.80
N SER A 17 -8.76 -10.19 -9.95
CA SER A 17 -8.03 -9.90 -11.17
C SER A 17 -7.99 -8.41 -11.47
N ASP A 18 -9.03 -7.69 -11.10
CA ASP A 18 -9.03 -6.24 -11.29
C ASP A 18 -7.98 -5.58 -10.43
N VAL A 19 -7.87 -6.02 -9.17
CA VAL A 19 -6.88 -5.47 -8.28
C VAL A 19 -5.47 -5.79 -8.79
N LEU A 20 -5.27 -7.02 -9.26
CA LEU A 20 -3.97 -7.41 -9.78
C LEU A 20 -3.59 -6.61 -11.02
N GLU A 21 -4.57 -6.20 -11.81
CA GLU A 21 -4.28 -5.37 -12.96
C GLU A 21 -3.74 -4.02 -12.51
N ILE A 22 -4.30 -3.44 -11.46
CA ILE A 22 -3.80 -2.19 -10.92
C ILE A 22 -2.38 -2.38 -10.43
N VAL A 23 -2.13 -3.47 -9.73
CA VAL A 23 -0.79 -3.77 -9.22
C VAL A 23 0.21 -3.77 -10.38
N ARG A 24 -0.17 -4.40 -11.47
CA ARG A 24 0.72 -4.49 -12.61
C ARG A 24 0.94 -3.15 -13.26
N LEU A 25 -0.11 -2.37 -13.43
CA LEU A 25 0.00 -1.08 -14.09
C LEU A 25 0.88 -0.12 -13.31
N PHE A 26 0.81 -0.18 -12.01
CA PHE A 26 1.61 0.71 -11.17
C PHE A 26 2.99 0.14 -10.87
N ARG A 27 3.26 -1.08 -11.31
CA ARG A 27 4.55 -1.73 -11.10
C ARG A 27 4.90 -1.83 -9.63
N VAL A 28 3.93 -2.23 -8.87
CA VAL A 28 4.11 -2.50 -7.45
C VAL A 28 3.93 -4.00 -7.28
N ARG A 29 3.99 -4.50 -6.05
CA ARG A 29 3.98 -5.93 -5.92
C ARG A 29 3.11 -6.40 -4.76
N VAL A 30 2.64 -7.62 -4.89
CA VAL A 30 1.88 -8.26 -3.85
C VAL A 30 2.84 -8.99 -2.93
N VAL A 31 2.72 -8.77 -1.64
CA VAL A 31 3.59 -9.42 -0.66
C VAL A 31 2.83 -10.40 0.23
N ASP A 32 1.52 -10.38 0.18
CA ASP A 32 0.75 -11.34 0.95
C ASP A 32 -0.59 -11.57 0.26
N VAL A 33 -1.08 -12.81 0.33
CA VAL A 33 -2.31 -13.20 -0.36
C VAL A 33 -3.18 -13.99 0.59
N ASN A 34 -4.45 -13.57 0.67
CA ASN A 34 -5.48 -14.30 1.41
C ASN A 34 -6.67 -14.46 0.49
N PRO A 35 -7.60 -15.36 0.83
CA PRO A 35 -8.78 -15.51 -0.02
C PRO A 35 -9.59 -14.22 -0.19
N GLU A 36 -9.57 -13.35 0.80
CA GLU A 36 -10.38 -12.14 0.77
C GLU A 36 -9.59 -10.86 0.60
N SER A 37 -8.27 -10.95 0.56
CA SER A 37 -7.47 -9.73 0.51
C SER A 37 -6.11 -9.97 -0.10
N LEU A 38 -5.50 -8.88 -0.54
CA LEU A 38 -4.12 -8.86 -1.00
C LEU A 38 -3.41 -7.75 -0.25
N THR A 39 -2.15 -7.98 0.09
CA THR A 39 -1.34 -6.92 0.66
C THR A 39 -0.31 -6.50 -0.37
N ILE A 40 -0.28 -5.21 -0.65
CA ILE A 40 0.54 -4.64 -1.70
C ILE A 40 1.60 -3.75 -1.09
N GLU A 41 2.82 -3.91 -1.56
CA GLU A 41 3.92 -3.05 -1.17
C GLU A 41 4.22 -2.13 -2.33
N ALA A 42 4.27 -0.83 -2.07
CA ALA A 42 4.53 0.13 -3.12
C ALA A 42 5.53 1.17 -2.64
N THR A 43 6.39 1.59 -3.54
CA THR A 43 7.37 2.64 -3.27
C THR A 43 7.28 3.64 -4.40
N GLY A 44 7.29 4.90 -4.05
CA GLY A 44 7.26 5.90 -5.09
C GLY A 44 7.02 7.29 -4.53
N ALA A 45 6.90 8.23 -5.43
CA ALA A 45 6.59 9.59 -5.07
C ALA A 45 5.15 9.66 -4.59
N GLU A 46 4.87 10.71 -3.82
CA GLU A 46 3.57 10.86 -3.22
C GLU A 46 2.44 10.83 -4.24
N GLY A 47 2.64 11.45 -5.37
CA GLY A 47 1.58 11.47 -6.39
C GLY A 47 1.25 10.08 -6.91
N LYS A 48 2.26 9.27 -7.08
CA LYS A 48 2.04 7.91 -7.53
C LYS A 48 1.28 7.11 -6.48
N ILE A 49 1.69 7.28 -5.24
CA ILE A 49 1.07 6.54 -4.14
C ILE A 49 -0.39 6.96 -3.98
N ASP A 50 -0.65 8.26 -4.06
CA ASP A 50 -2.02 8.74 -3.93
C ASP A 50 -2.90 8.23 -5.07
N ALA A 51 -2.37 8.20 -6.27
CA ALA A 51 -3.14 7.68 -7.41
C ALA A 51 -3.45 6.21 -7.22
N LEU A 52 -2.48 5.45 -6.76
CA LEU A 52 -2.68 4.03 -6.50
C LEU A 52 -3.76 3.83 -5.44
N LEU A 53 -3.65 4.57 -4.34
CA LEU A 53 -4.63 4.45 -3.27
C LEU A 53 -6.02 4.81 -3.74
N GLY A 54 -6.13 5.85 -4.55
CA GLY A 54 -7.43 6.25 -5.06
C GLY A 54 -8.13 5.14 -5.83
N LEU A 55 -7.38 4.41 -6.62
CA LEU A 55 -7.96 3.30 -7.36
C LEU A 55 -8.29 2.13 -6.45
N LEU A 56 -7.41 1.83 -5.52
CA LEU A 56 -7.63 0.68 -4.64
C LEU A 56 -8.78 0.90 -3.68
N GLU A 57 -9.04 2.15 -3.32
CA GLU A 57 -10.16 2.42 -2.44
C GLU A 57 -11.49 2.02 -3.04
N HIS A 58 -11.53 1.96 -4.34
CA HIS A 58 -12.71 1.51 -5.02
C HIS A 58 -13.09 0.09 -4.62
N TYR A 59 -12.10 -0.71 -4.25
CA TYR A 59 -12.31 -2.09 -3.86
C TYR A 59 -12.36 -2.27 -2.35
N GLY A 60 -11.82 -1.32 -1.63
CA GLY A 60 -11.84 -1.34 -0.18
C GLY A 60 -10.45 -1.52 0.40
N VAL A 61 -9.90 -0.44 0.96
CA VAL A 61 -8.61 -0.52 1.63
C VAL A 61 -8.88 -0.89 3.08
N ILE A 62 -8.35 -2.03 3.50
CA ILE A 62 -8.57 -2.57 4.83
C ILE A 62 -7.56 -2.01 5.82
N GLU A 63 -6.31 -1.97 5.40
CA GLU A 63 -5.24 -1.45 6.24
C GLU A 63 -4.28 -0.66 5.38
N LEU A 64 -3.71 0.36 5.97
CA LEU A 64 -2.77 1.20 5.25
C LEU A 64 -1.67 1.64 6.20
N VAL A 65 -0.44 1.40 5.80
CA VAL A 65 0.73 1.81 6.55
C VAL A 65 1.59 2.64 5.61
N ARG A 66 1.86 3.88 5.98
CA ARG A 66 2.68 4.76 5.16
C ARG A 66 3.86 5.24 5.96
N SER A 67 5.02 5.20 5.33
CA SER A 67 6.23 5.66 6.00
C SER A 67 6.42 7.16 5.87
N GLY A 68 5.85 7.74 4.83
CA GLY A 68 6.13 9.13 4.56
C GLY A 68 7.49 9.27 3.90
N ALA A 69 7.81 10.49 3.55
CA ALA A 69 9.02 10.76 2.78
C ALA A 69 10.29 10.50 3.54
N VAL A 70 10.23 10.48 4.83
CA VAL A 70 11.45 10.30 5.59
C VAL A 70 12.13 8.97 5.35
N ALA A 71 11.39 8.01 4.93
CA ALA A 71 11.96 6.70 4.72
C ALA A 71 13.10 6.75 3.75
N VAL A 72 13.05 7.72 2.88
CA VAL A 72 14.06 7.83 1.85
C VAL A 72 15.41 8.07 2.43
N THR A 73 15.44 8.82 3.49
CA THR A 73 16.73 9.31 3.92
C THR A 73 17.33 8.53 5.02
N ARG A 74 16.53 8.01 5.89
CA ARG A 74 17.18 7.52 7.08
C ARG A 74 17.12 6.06 7.27
N GLY A 75 16.17 5.46 6.86
CA GLY A 75 16.14 4.06 6.99
C GLY A 75 15.33 3.61 8.15
N PRO A 76 15.70 2.49 8.68
CA PRO A 76 14.74 1.66 9.42
C PRO A 76 14.16 2.30 10.65
N LYS A 77 14.92 3.08 11.31
CA LYS A 77 14.41 3.60 12.55
C LYS A 77 13.27 4.56 12.34
N ALA A 78 13.47 5.50 11.46
CA ALA A 78 12.42 6.45 11.19
C ALA A 78 11.21 5.77 10.62
N LEU A 79 11.43 4.81 9.78
CA LEU A 79 10.35 4.08 9.18
C LEU A 79 9.55 3.32 10.23
N SER A 80 10.22 2.68 11.12
CA SER A 80 9.55 1.93 12.17
C SER A 80 8.68 2.79 13.03
N GLU A 81 9.19 3.92 13.40
CA GLU A 81 8.43 4.79 14.25
C GLU A 81 7.17 5.27 13.59
N LYS A 82 7.28 5.62 12.33
CA LYS A 82 6.11 6.08 11.63
C LYS A 82 5.07 5.00 11.50
N VAL A 83 5.51 3.84 11.20
CA VAL A 83 4.58 2.74 11.03
C VAL A 83 3.83 2.46 12.31
N ILE A 84 4.53 2.43 13.40
CA ILE A 84 3.90 2.10 14.65
C ILE A 84 3.04 3.23 15.17
N GLY A 85 3.54 4.42 15.05
CA GLY A 85 2.91 5.52 15.72
C GLY A 85 1.61 5.96 15.14
N SER A 86 1.56 6.26 13.90
CA SER A 86 0.39 6.93 13.39
C SER A 86 -0.09 6.41 12.08
N GLU A 87 0.66 5.59 11.44
CA GLU A 87 0.34 5.25 10.09
C GLU A 87 -0.60 4.09 9.93
N ILE A 88 -0.89 3.42 10.99
CA ILE A 88 -1.79 2.29 10.89
C ILE A 88 -3.19 2.81 10.97
N LYS A 89 -3.78 3.01 9.84
CA LYS A 89 -5.04 3.69 9.76
C LYS A 89 -6.20 2.82 9.42
N GLY A 90 -5.95 1.74 8.86
CA GLY A 90 -7.03 0.92 8.35
C GLY A 90 -7.88 0.32 9.42
N ARG A 91 -7.66 0.66 10.62
CA ARG A 91 -8.44 0.07 11.68
C ARG A 91 -9.60 0.88 12.12
#